data_dca92fc0dcdbf6d8c27cbf15d6fe9fb0
#
_entry.id   dca92fc0dcdbf6d8c27cbf15d6fe9fb0
#
_cell.length_a   1.000
_cell.length_b   1.000
_cell.length_c   1.000
_cell.angle_alpha   90.00
_cell.angle_beta   90.00
_cell.angle_gamma   90.00
#
_symmetry.space_group_name_H-M   'P 1'
#
loop_
_entity.id
_entity.type
_entity.pdbx_description
1 polymer ?
#
loop_
_entity_poly.entity_id
_entity_poly.type
_entity_poly.pdbx_seq_one_letter_code
_entity_poly.pdbx_strand_id
1 'polypeptide(L)'
;MNGWERPNYFGPVGADENFDHQSRSFRRGSWWKYALAEAKAIRSGVGIIDATAFTKHIVKGPGASSFLDWFTCNKLPKVGRINLTYALTDAGTTRTEYTIVRLKQDEFYLVSAGAWTDYDLSLIHISEPTRRT
;
A
#
# COMPACT_ATOMS: atom_id res chain seq x y z
N MET A 1 -14.29 -1.53 -6.51
CA MET A 1 -13.16 -2.39 -6.80
C MET A 1 -13.21 -3.56 -5.83
N ASN A 2 -13.30 -4.80 -6.32
CA ASN A 2 -13.30 -6.03 -5.51
C ASN A 2 -14.32 -6.09 -4.35
N GLY A 3 -15.47 -5.43 -4.47
CA GLY A 3 -16.51 -5.42 -3.44
C GLY A 3 -16.24 -4.56 -2.20
N TRP A 4 -15.11 -3.85 -2.16
CA TRP A 4 -14.79 -2.95 -1.04
C TRP A 4 -15.30 -1.54 -1.33
N GLU A 5 -16.07 -0.99 -0.40
CA GLU A 5 -16.46 0.41 -0.42
C GLU A 5 -15.33 1.28 0.13
N ARG A 6 -15.13 2.44 -0.49
CA ARG A 6 -14.19 3.45 -0.01
C ARG A 6 -14.88 4.80 0.05
N PRO A 7 -14.76 5.53 1.16
CA PRO A 7 -15.29 6.89 1.23
C PRO A 7 -14.57 7.77 0.20
N ASN A 8 -15.31 8.62 -0.47
CA ASN A 8 -14.75 9.63 -1.37
C ASN A 8 -14.30 10.87 -0.58
N TYR A 9 -15.04 11.24 0.45
CA TYR A 9 -14.72 12.28 1.42
C TYR A 9 -15.55 12.08 2.70
N PHE A 10 -15.17 12.75 3.76
CA PHE A 10 -15.93 12.81 5.00
C PHE A 10 -16.57 14.18 5.14
N GLY A 11 -17.85 14.24 5.53
CA GLY A 11 -18.60 15.45 5.75
C GLY A 11 -19.60 15.27 6.91
N PRO A 12 -20.21 16.36 7.41
CA PRO A 12 -21.25 16.25 8.40
C PRO A 12 -22.47 15.51 7.87
N VAL A 13 -23.29 14.97 8.77
CA VAL A 13 -24.56 14.32 8.41
C VAL A 13 -25.42 15.30 7.61
N GLY A 14 -25.93 14.85 6.45
CA GLY A 14 -26.68 15.70 5.51
C GLY A 14 -25.82 16.51 4.55
N ALA A 15 -24.50 16.28 4.50
CA ALA A 15 -23.69 16.78 3.41
C ALA A 15 -24.18 16.19 2.07
N ASP A 16 -23.98 16.95 0.98
CA ASP A 16 -24.41 16.55 -0.36
C ASP A 16 -23.80 15.21 -0.76
N GLU A 17 -24.63 14.20 -0.90
CA GLU A 17 -24.28 12.83 -1.27
C GLU A 17 -24.07 12.67 -2.79
N ASN A 18 -24.47 13.65 -3.60
CA ASN A 18 -24.28 13.65 -5.05
C ASN A 18 -22.84 13.96 -5.48
N PHE A 19 -21.94 13.08 -5.09
CA PHE A 19 -20.52 13.18 -5.45
C PHE A 19 -20.28 13.06 -6.97
N ASP A 20 -21.12 12.34 -7.69
CA ASP A 20 -20.83 11.86 -9.05
C ASP A 20 -20.71 12.97 -10.10
N HIS A 21 -21.54 14.00 -10.04
CA HIS A 21 -21.55 15.06 -11.05
C HIS A 21 -20.46 16.13 -10.84
N GLN A 22 -19.99 16.30 -9.61
CA GLN A 22 -19.03 17.33 -9.24
C GLN A 22 -17.60 16.85 -9.19
N SER A 23 -17.39 15.53 -9.01
CA SER A 23 -16.05 14.94 -8.85
C SER A 23 -15.22 14.94 -10.15
N ARG A 24 -15.89 14.94 -11.30
CA ARG A 24 -15.24 14.92 -12.63
C ARG A 24 -15.06 16.30 -13.24
N SER A 25 -15.33 17.34 -12.50
CA SER A 25 -15.18 18.73 -12.91
C SER A 25 -13.77 19.25 -12.60
N PHE A 26 -13.23 20.11 -13.45
CA PHE A 26 -12.04 20.91 -13.14
C PHE A 26 -12.30 21.98 -12.07
N ARG A 27 -13.54 22.15 -11.64
CA ARG A 27 -13.93 23.04 -10.56
C ARG A 27 -13.89 22.31 -9.21
N ARG A 28 -13.73 23.04 -8.14
CA ARG A 28 -13.80 22.51 -6.77
C ARG A 28 -15.22 22.07 -6.45
N GLY A 29 -15.42 20.76 -6.19
CA GLY A 29 -16.72 20.21 -5.83
C GLY A 29 -17.12 20.53 -4.38
N SER A 30 -18.32 20.12 -3.99
CA SER A 30 -18.89 20.31 -2.63
C SER A 30 -18.00 19.74 -1.51
N TRP A 31 -17.25 18.66 -1.82
CA TRP A 31 -16.30 18.01 -0.92
C TRP A 31 -15.09 18.86 -0.55
N TRP A 32 -14.72 19.83 -1.39
CA TRP A 32 -13.48 20.60 -1.25
C TRP A 32 -13.35 21.33 0.10
N LYS A 33 -14.44 21.92 0.58
CA LYS A 33 -14.43 22.65 1.86
C LYS A 33 -14.08 21.75 3.04
N TYR A 34 -14.51 20.48 3.01
CA TYR A 34 -14.25 19.50 4.06
C TYR A 34 -12.80 19.01 3.98
N ALA A 35 -12.35 18.60 2.81
CA ALA A 35 -10.97 18.19 2.59
C ALA A 35 -9.96 19.30 2.92
N LEU A 36 -10.30 20.57 2.60
CA LEU A 36 -9.47 21.71 2.96
C LEU A 36 -9.41 21.92 4.48
N ALA A 37 -10.51 21.75 5.18
CA ALA A 37 -10.56 21.87 6.64
C ALA A 37 -9.69 20.78 7.30
N GLU A 38 -9.79 19.52 6.85
CA GLU A 38 -8.95 18.42 7.32
C GLU A 38 -7.47 18.67 7.04
N ALA A 39 -7.12 19.09 5.83
CA ALA A 39 -5.74 19.40 5.47
C ALA A 39 -5.15 20.54 6.34
N LYS A 40 -5.93 21.55 6.66
CA LYS A 40 -5.52 22.63 7.57
C LYS A 40 -5.33 22.12 9.00
N ALA A 41 -6.26 21.29 9.49
CA ALA A 41 -6.17 20.71 10.83
C ALA A 41 -4.91 19.86 11.00
N ILE A 42 -4.59 18.99 10.02
CA ILE A 42 -3.38 18.17 10.03
C ILE A 42 -2.11 19.03 9.98
N ARG A 43 -2.11 20.13 9.22
CA ARG A 43 -0.93 21.01 9.11
C ARG A 43 -0.68 21.87 10.35
N SER A 44 -1.72 22.20 11.09
CA SER A 44 -1.63 23.06 12.28
C SER A 44 -1.65 22.30 13.61
N GLY A 45 -1.89 20.98 13.56
CA GLY A 45 -2.03 20.15 14.74
C GLY A 45 -1.62 18.69 14.48
N VAL A 46 -2.35 17.76 15.07
CA VAL A 46 -2.15 16.33 14.95
C VAL A 46 -3.32 15.72 14.18
N GLY A 47 -3.03 14.83 13.21
CA GLY A 47 -4.03 14.10 12.45
C GLY A 47 -3.80 12.59 12.51
N ILE A 48 -4.87 11.82 12.36
CA ILE A 48 -4.85 10.38 12.18
C ILE A 48 -5.37 10.08 10.79
N ILE A 49 -4.63 9.23 10.05
CA ILE A 49 -5.01 8.81 8.70
C ILE A 49 -5.20 7.30 8.72
N ASP A 50 -6.38 6.85 8.27
CA ASP A 50 -6.65 5.43 8.07
C ASP A 50 -5.90 4.91 6.83
N ALA A 51 -4.90 4.06 7.07
CA ALA A 51 -4.11 3.39 6.03
C ALA A 51 -4.48 1.89 5.87
N THR A 52 -5.65 1.47 6.33
CA THR A 52 -6.11 0.06 6.29
C THR A 52 -6.23 -0.47 4.86
N ALA A 53 -6.45 0.39 3.87
CA ALA A 53 -6.61 0.00 2.47
C ALA A 53 -5.34 -0.58 1.81
N PHE A 54 -4.19 -0.50 2.46
CA PHE A 54 -2.96 -1.14 1.97
C PHE A 54 -2.92 -2.61 2.38
N THR A 55 -2.42 -3.46 1.47
CA THR A 55 -2.13 -4.86 1.78
C THR A 55 -0.89 -4.97 2.68
N LYS A 56 -0.93 -5.89 3.63
CA LYS A 56 0.18 -6.15 4.57
C LYS A 56 0.54 -7.62 4.50
N HIS A 57 1.82 -7.90 4.29
CA HIS A 57 2.37 -9.26 4.27
C HIS A 57 3.48 -9.37 5.31
N ILE A 58 3.56 -10.53 5.96
CA ILE A 58 4.71 -10.90 6.80
C ILE A 58 5.46 -12.03 6.10
N VAL A 59 6.73 -11.78 5.79
CA VAL A 59 7.65 -12.78 5.25
C VAL A 59 8.66 -13.10 6.33
N LYS A 60 8.73 -14.38 6.76
CA LYS A 60 9.61 -14.79 7.86
C LYS A 60 10.13 -16.21 7.68
N GLY A 61 11.27 -16.47 8.25
CA GLY A 61 11.90 -17.77 8.33
C GLY A 61 13.27 -17.84 7.66
N PRO A 62 13.98 -18.96 7.81
CA PRO A 62 15.28 -19.16 7.17
C PRO A 62 15.15 -18.96 5.65
N GLY A 63 15.95 -18.05 5.10
CA GLY A 63 15.90 -17.72 3.67
C GLY A 63 15.02 -16.52 3.30
N ALA A 64 14.24 -15.94 4.23
CA ALA A 64 13.43 -14.75 3.94
C ALA A 64 14.26 -13.59 3.40
N SER A 65 15.44 -13.35 3.96
CA SER A 65 16.37 -12.33 3.47
C SER A 65 16.83 -12.62 2.04
N SER A 66 17.27 -13.85 1.74
CA SER A 66 17.75 -14.23 0.41
C SER A 66 16.64 -14.19 -0.63
N PHE A 67 15.43 -14.61 -0.25
CA PHE A 67 14.25 -14.51 -1.12
C PHE A 67 13.93 -13.06 -1.48
N LEU A 68 13.84 -12.18 -0.48
CA LEU A 68 13.48 -10.79 -0.71
C LEU A 68 14.58 -10.00 -1.43
N ASP A 69 15.85 -10.32 -1.21
CA ASP A 69 16.97 -9.73 -1.94
C ASP A 69 16.97 -10.12 -3.44
N TRP A 70 16.52 -11.33 -3.75
CA TRP A 70 16.30 -11.78 -5.12
C TRP A 70 15.00 -11.21 -5.73
N PHE A 71 13.92 -11.15 -4.94
CA PHE A 71 12.59 -10.78 -5.40
C PHE A 71 12.44 -9.27 -5.65
N THR A 72 13.17 -8.43 -4.92
CA THR A 72 13.08 -6.97 -4.99
C THR A 72 14.33 -6.34 -5.58
N CYS A 73 14.18 -5.24 -6.30
CA CYS A 73 15.29 -4.62 -7.02
C CYS A 73 16.23 -3.75 -6.16
N ASN A 74 15.80 -3.33 -4.98
CA ASN A 74 16.59 -2.49 -4.09
C ASN A 74 17.23 -3.31 -2.97
N LYS A 75 18.36 -2.83 -2.44
CA LYS A 75 18.98 -3.43 -1.24
C LYS A 75 17.98 -3.48 -0.08
N LEU A 76 17.95 -4.61 0.62
CA LEU A 76 17.14 -4.78 1.82
C LEU A 76 17.53 -3.77 2.91
N PRO A 77 16.57 -3.26 3.67
CA PRO A 77 16.84 -2.39 4.80
C PRO A 77 17.62 -3.12 5.90
N LYS A 78 18.38 -2.37 6.70
CA LYS A 78 18.95 -2.88 7.96
C LYS A 78 17.81 -3.18 8.96
N VAL A 79 18.05 -4.05 9.93
CA VAL A 79 17.06 -4.34 11.00
C VAL A 79 16.61 -3.02 11.65
N GLY A 80 15.31 -2.86 11.84
CA GLY A 80 14.66 -1.66 12.36
C GLY A 80 14.56 -0.50 11.37
N ARG A 81 14.87 -0.72 10.08
CA ARG A 81 14.75 0.30 9.02
C ARG A 81 13.71 -0.09 7.99
N ILE A 82 13.34 0.90 7.19
CA ILE A 82 12.33 0.82 6.13
C ILE A 82 12.92 1.33 4.83
N ASN A 83 12.57 0.69 3.71
CA ASN A 83 12.88 1.13 2.35
C ASN A 83 11.65 1.01 1.46
N LEU A 84 11.60 1.82 0.41
CA LEU A 84 10.74 1.61 -0.75
C LEU A 84 11.48 0.75 -1.76
N THR A 85 10.79 -0.25 -2.33
CA THR A 85 11.37 -1.15 -3.33
C THR A 85 10.32 -1.61 -4.33
N TYR A 86 10.76 -2.27 -5.39
CA TYR A 86 9.89 -2.74 -6.46
C TYR A 86 10.21 -4.20 -6.79
N ALA A 87 9.18 -4.97 -7.14
CA ALA A 87 9.35 -6.19 -7.91
C ALA A 87 9.25 -5.85 -9.39
N LEU A 88 10.13 -6.41 -10.20
CA LEU A 88 10.20 -6.15 -11.64
C LEU A 88 9.81 -7.38 -12.45
N THR A 89 9.42 -7.15 -13.70
CA THR A 89 9.33 -8.20 -14.71
C THR A 89 10.71 -8.49 -15.29
N ASP A 90 10.83 -9.60 -16.04
CA ASP A 90 12.07 -9.93 -16.76
C ASP A 90 12.46 -8.86 -17.78
N ALA A 91 11.49 -8.09 -18.28
CA ALA A 91 11.73 -6.93 -19.16
C ALA A 91 12.14 -5.65 -18.40
N GLY A 92 12.26 -5.70 -17.06
CA GLY A 92 12.65 -4.55 -16.23
C GLY A 92 11.53 -3.55 -15.97
N THR A 93 10.28 -3.86 -16.29
CA THR A 93 9.13 -3.01 -15.97
C THR A 93 8.64 -3.28 -14.55
N THR A 94 8.11 -2.25 -13.89
CA THR A 94 7.57 -2.38 -12.54
C THR A 94 6.36 -3.29 -12.52
N ARG A 95 6.41 -4.33 -11.71
CA ARG A 95 5.31 -5.26 -11.44
C ARG A 95 4.47 -4.79 -10.26
N THR A 96 5.13 -4.48 -9.15
CA THR A 96 4.49 -3.92 -7.95
C THR A 96 5.50 -3.15 -7.12
N GLU A 97 4.99 -2.25 -6.27
CA GLU A 97 5.77 -1.46 -5.33
C GLU A 97 5.53 -1.95 -3.91
N TYR A 98 6.61 -2.07 -3.14
CA TYR A 98 6.55 -2.44 -1.73
C TYR A 98 7.25 -1.40 -0.86
N THR A 99 6.60 -1.08 0.24
CA THR A 99 7.30 -0.54 1.42
C THR A 99 7.73 -1.73 2.27
N ILE A 100 9.04 -1.93 2.43
CA ILE A 100 9.61 -3.07 3.16
C ILE A 100 10.23 -2.61 4.47
N VAL A 101 9.79 -3.21 5.57
CA VAL A 101 10.33 -2.99 6.91
C VAL A 101 11.03 -4.27 7.35
N ARG A 102 12.29 -4.19 7.79
CA ARG A 102 12.99 -5.33 8.38
C ARG A 102 12.83 -5.32 9.88
N LEU A 103 12.00 -6.21 10.41
CA LEU A 103 11.71 -6.33 11.83
C LEU A 103 12.83 -7.04 12.58
N LYS A 104 13.34 -8.15 12.00
CA LYS A 104 14.46 -8.95 12.51
C LYS A 104 15.33 -9.45 11.36
N GLN A 105 16.33 -10.25 11.64
CA GLN A 105 17.25 -10.77 10.63
C GLN A 105 16.52 -11.44 9.45
N ASP A 106 15.56 -12.31 9.73
CA ASP A 106 14.74 -13.05 8.76
C ASP A 106 13.24 -12.86 8.99
N GLU A 107 12.85 -11.63 9.34
CA GLU A 107 11.45 -11.24 9.53
C GLU A 107 11.20 -9.85 8.95
N PHE A 108 10.31 -9.78 7.97
CA PHE A 108 9.99 -8.58 7.21
C PHE A 108 8.49 -8.33 7.18
N TYR A 109 8.14 -7.05 7.17
CA TYR A 109 6.79 -6.57 6.99
C TYR A 109 6.73 -5.76 5.69
N LEU A 110 5.90 -6.20 4.76
CA LEU A 110 5.74 -5.58 3.45
C LEU A 110 4.37 -4.92 3.36
N VAL A 111 4.33 -3.73 2.81
CA VAL A 111 3.10 -3.01 2.51
C VAL A 111 3.03 -2.75 1.02
N SER A 112 1.90 -3.08 0.39
CA SER A 112 1.64 -2.85 -1.04
C SER A 112 0.25 -2.29 -1.27
N ALA A 113 -0.11 -1.99 -2.52
CA ALA A 113 -1.43 -1.49 -2.88
C ALA A 113 -2.51 -2.55 -2.64
N GLY A 114 -3.56 -2.21 -1.87
CA GLY A 114 -4.59 -3.15 -1.44
C GLY A 114 -5.39 -3.81 -2.58
N ALA A 115 -5.43 -3.21 -3.76
CA ALA A 115 -6.09 -3.79 -4.93
C ALA A 115 -5.35 -5.02 -5.52
N TRP A 116 -4.12 -5.27 -5.10
CA TRP A 116 -3.24 -6.30 -5.67
C TRP A 116 -2.93 -7.46 -4.73
N THR A 117 -3.68 -7.62 -3.64
CA THR A 117 -3.42 -8.64 -2.60
C THR A 117 -3.27 -10.05 -3.20
N ASP A 118 -4.24 -10.49 -4.00
CA ASP A 118 -4.22 -11.83 -4.61
C ASP A 118 -3.09 -11.97 -5.64
N TYR A 119 -2.80 -10.90 -6.36
CA TYR A 119 -1.71 -10.84 -7.32
C TYR A 119 -0.36 -10.92 -6.62
N ASP A 120 -0.15 -10.16 -5.56
CA ASP A 120 1.08 -10.17 -4.77
C ASP A 120 1.33 -11.57 -4.15
N LEU A 121 0.28 -12.19 -3.60
CA LEU A 121 0.36 -13.56 -3.08
C LEU A 121 0.71 -14.56 -4.19
N SER A 122 0.12 -14.41 -5.38
CA SER A 122 0.44 -15.31 -6.50
C SER A 122 1.90 -15.18 -6.93
N LEU A 123 2.47 -13.98 -6.93
CA LEU A 123 3.88 -13.75 -7.24
C LEU A 123 4.80 -14.42 -6.21
N ILE A 124 4.48 -14.30 -4.94
CA ILE A 124 5.24 -14.92 -3.84
C ILE A 124 5.19 -16.45 -3.99
N HIS A 125 4.01 -17.02 -4.23
CA HIS A 125 3.85 -18.48 -4.40
C HIS A 125 4.53 -19.02 -5.66
N ILE A 126 4.51 -18.31 -6.78
CA ILE A 126 5.21 -18.72 -8.01
C ILE A 126 6.73 -18.68 -7.82
N SER A 127 7.22 -17.76 -6.99
CA SER A 127 8.64 -17.55 -6.74
C SER A 127 9.20 -18.46 -5.64
N GLU A 128 8.33 -19.07 -4.81
CA GLU A 128 8.77 -20.08 -3.83
C GLU A 128 9.17 -21.36 -4.56
N PRO A 129 10.41 -21.88 -4.36
CA PRO A 129 10.75 -23.18 -4.86
C PRO A 129 9.85 -24.20 -4.19
N THR A 130 8.93 -24.80 -4.96
CA THR A 130 8.12 -25.93 -4.52
C THR A 130 9.05 -27.00 -3.97
N ARG A 131 9.12 -27.15 -2.65
CA ARG A 131 9.68 -28.36 -2.04
C ARG A 131 8.76 -29.51 -2.48
N ARG A 132 9.16 -30.21 -3.52
CA ARG A 132 8.64 -31.54 -3.76
C ARG A 132 9.19 -32.39 -2.61
N THR A 133 8.31 -32.74 -1.67
CA THR A 133 8.50 -33.87 -0.75
C THR A 133 8.50 -35.18 -1.52
#